data_cdaed6306e6975a577078509ad13a1e5
#
_entry.id   cdaed6306e6975a577078509ad13a1e5
#
_cell.length_a   1.000
_cell.length_b   1.000
_cell.length_c   1.000
_cell.angle_alpha   90.00
_cell.angle_beta   90.00
_cell.angle_gamma   90.00
#
_symmetry.space_group_name_H-M   'P 1'
#
loop_
_entity.id
_entity.type
_entity.pdbx_description
1 polymer ?
#
loop_
_entity_poly.entity_id
_entity_poly.type
_entity_poly.pdbx_seq_one_letter_code
_entity_poly.pdbx_strand_id
1 'polypeptide(L)'
;MIHLITYGDSLYDETKKRLYNQANDLGWFDIIKSYGPEDLEQDFREQFKNILELPRGGGYWIWKPYIINKHMEKMNDDDILIYLDAGCYINPKGFNRFKEYIEILKNSNEACISFQMSHHIEKKWTTKEIFEYFNVNYETGSISNDILETGQIIATVKMFKKNANSMNIISAWLNPLYQNPQLFTDHYNKNKQCDVFIDNRHDQSICSVVCKLYKTIVLEDETYFSDGFGCEESIKYPFWAARIRL
;
A
#
# COMPACT_ATOMS: atom_id res chain seq x y z
N MET A 1 -9.13 14.00 12.34
CA MET A 1 -10.02 12.81 12.25
C MET A 1 -9.22 11.60 11.79
N ILE A 2 -9.75 10.37 12.03
CA ILE A 2 -9.15 9.12 11.55
C ILE A 2 -10.07 8.52 10.50
N HIS A 3 -9.59 8.38 9.28
CA HIS A 3 -10.31 7.83 8.14
C HIS A 3 -9.83 6.41 7.87
N LEU A 4 -10.75 5.49 7.62
CA LEU A 4 -10.46 4.17 7.06
C LEU A 4 -11.04 4.08 5.67
N ILE A 5 -10.23 3.67 4.69
CA ILE A 5 -10.71 3.36 3.35
C ILE A 5 -10.28 1.98 2.89
N THR A 6 -11.09 1.39 2.04
CA THR A 6 -10.80 0.15 1.32
C THR A 6 -11.31 0.24 -0.10
N TYR A 7 -10.88 -0.67 -0.97
CA TYR A 7 -11.37 -0.79 -2.34
C TYR A 7 -11.53 -2.26 -2.73
N GLY A 8 -12.50 -2.52 -3.58
CA GLY A 8 -12.70 -3.81 -4.25
C GLY A 8 -13.78 -3.69 -5.31
N ASP A 9 -13.69 -4.49 -6.36
CA ASP A 9 -14.74 -4.67 -7.36
C ASP A 9 -15.91 -5.49 -6.81
N SER A 10 -16.88 -5.82 -7.66
CA SER A 10 -18.08 -6.56 -7.26
C SER A 10 -17.78 -7.97 -6.70
N LEU A 11 -16.64 -8.57 -7.05
CA LEU A 11 -16.20 -9.86 -6.49
C LEU A 11 -15.80 -9.74 -5.01
N TYR A 12 -15.60 -8.53 -4.51
CA TYR A 12 -15.22 -8.22 -3.14
C TYR A 12 -16.32 -7.51 -2.34
N ASP A 13 -17.56 -7.41 -2.85
CA ASP A 13 -18.62 -6.66 -2.17
C ASP A 13 -18.91 -7.18 -0.76
N GLU A 14 -19.07 -8.49 -0.56
CA GLU A 14 -19.26 -9.05 0.77
C GLU A 14 -18.02 -8.92 1.65
N THR A 15 -16.83 -9.01 1.06
CA THR A 15 -15.56 -8.81 1.76
C THR A 15 -15.40 -7.37 2.22
N LYS A 16 -15.72 -6.37 1.39
CA LYS A 16 -15.74 -4.95 1.75
C LYS A 16 -16.76 -4.66 2.86
N LYS A 17 -17.96 -5.21 2.72
CA LYS A 17 -19.04 -5.07 3.70
C LYS A 17 -18.65 -5.63 5.07
N ARG A 18 -18.01 -6.79 5.10
CA ARG A 18 -17.45 -7.37 6.33
C ARG A 18 -16.45 -6.43 7.00
N LEU A 19 -15.47 -5.91 6.23
CA LEU A 19 -14.46 -5.00 6.76
C LEU A 19 -15.06 -3.69 7.26
N TYR A 20 -16.03 -3.14 6.50
CA TYR A 20 -16.78 -1.93 6.90
C TYR A 20 -17.51 -2.14 8.22
N ASN A 21 -18.28 -3.22 8.35
CA ASN A 21 -19.04 -3.52 9.57
C ASN A 21 -18.09 -3.69 10.76
N GLN A 22 -17.00 -4.44 10.58
CA GLN A 22 -15.99 -4.64 11.62
C GLN A 22 -15.39 -3.30 12.09
N ALA A 23 -15.04 -2.42 11.16
CA ALA A 23 -14.49 -1.10 11.48
C ALA A 23 -15.53 -0.21 12.21
N ASN A 24 -16.78 -0.24 11.75
CA ASN A 24 -17.89 0.51 12.36
C ASN A 24 -18.15 0.04 13.79
N ASP A 25 -18.22 -1.26 14.02
CA ASP A 25 -18.50 -1.84 15.35
C ASP A 25 -17.39 -1.52 16.37
N LEU A 26 -16.15 -1.37 15.91
CA LEU A 26 -15.01 -1.02 16.77
C LEU A 26 -15.01 0.45 17.20
N GLY A 27 -15.57 1.35 16.40
CA GLY A 27 -15.61 2.78 16.72
C GLY A 27 -14.24 3.46 16.78
N TRP A 28 -13.23 2.93 16.07
CA TRP A 28 -11.87 3.50 16.05
C TRP A 28 -11.69 4.61 15.01
N PHE A 29 -12.60 4.70 14.06
CA PHE A 29 -12.51 5.55 12.87
C PHE A 29 -13.67 6.54 12.85
N ASP A 30 -13.37 7.79 12.54
CA ASP A 30 -14.39 8.85 12.41
C ASP A 30 -15.13 8.75 11.07
N ILE A 31 -14.43 8.31 10.02
CA ILE A 31 -14.96 8.14 8.67
C ILE A 31 -14.51 6.77 8.13
N ILE A 32 -15.47 6.00 7.62
CA ILE A 32 -15.22 4.71 6.98
C ILE A 32 -15.81 4.76 5.58
N LYS A 33 -14.99 4.49 4.55
CA LYS A 33 -15.46 4.45 3.17
C LYS A 33 -14.94 3.22 2.43
N SER A 34 -15.87 2.47 1.84
CA SER A 34 -15.58 1.43 0.85
C SER A 34 -15.73 2.01 -0.55
N TYR A 35 -14.70 1.88 -1.36
CA TYR A 35 -14.66 2.30 -2.75
C TYR A 35 -14.83 1.11 -3.69
N GLY A 36 -15.28 1.40 -4.91
CA GLY A 36 -15.42 0.45 -6.00
C GLY A 36 -15.03 1.05 -7.36
N PRO A 37 -15.17 0.28 -8.45
CA PRO A 37 -14.91 0.78 -9.81
C PRO A 37 -15.75 2.01 -10.19
N GLU A 38 -16.93 2.15 -9.61
CA GLU A 38 -17.84 3.30 -9.80
C GLU A 38 -17.28 4.60 -9.22
N ASP A 39 -16.40 4.53 -8.22
CA ASP A 39 -15.75 5.70 -7.61
C ASP A 39 -14.53 6.19 -8.41
N LEU A 40 -14.08 5.44 -9.41
CA LEU A 40 -13.04 5.89 -10.35
C LEU A 40 -13.66 6.89 -11.33
N GLU A 41 -13.07 8.07 -11.45
CA GLU A 41 -13.53 9.11 -12.39
C GLU A 41 -13.50 8.60 -13.84
N GLN A 42 -14.38 9.14 -14.68
CA GLN A 42 -14.53 8.68 -16.07
C GLN A 42 -13.22 8.81 -16.84
N ASP A 43 -12.52 9.92 -16.72
CA ASP A 43 -11.25 10.17 -17.42
C ASP A 43 -10.19 9.13 -17.03
N PHE A 44 -10.11 8.76 -15.72
CA PHE A 44 -9.20 7.72 -15.26
C PHE A 44 -9.58 6.36 -15.85
N ARG A 45 -10.87 6.01 -15.84
CA ARG A 45 -11.35 4.74 -16.42
C ARG A 45 -11.10 4.64 -17.93
N GLU A 46 -11.32 5.73 -18.67
CA GLU A 46 -11.08 5.77 -20.12
C GLU A 46 -9.58 5.68 -20.43
N GLN A 47 -8.76 6.46 -19.74
CA GLN A 47 -7.30 6.48 -19.95
C GLN A 47 -6.65 5.12 -19.68
N PHE A 48 -7.07 4.44 -18.62
CA PHE A 48 -6.46 3.17 -18.19
C PHE A 48 -7.34 1.94 -18.47
N LYS A 49 -8.33 2.06 -19.34
CA LYS A 49 -9.28 0.99 -19.69
C LYS A 49 -8.59 -0.35 -19.96
N ASN A 50 -7.57 -0.33 -20.80
CA ASN A 50 -6.86 -1.54 -21.21
C ASN A 50 -6.16 -2.26 -20.06
N ILE A 51 -5.80 -1.56 -18.99
CA ILE A 51 -5.19 -2.15 -17.79
C ILE A 51 -6.28 -2.56 -16.80
N LEU A 52 -7.29 -1.71 -16.58
CA LEU A 52 -8.40 -1.98 -15.64
C LEU A 52 -9.22 -3.21 -16.04
N GLU A 53 -9.28 -3.56 -17.32
CA GLU A 53 -9.97 -4.77 -17.82
C GLU A 53 -9.15 -6.06 -17.58
N LEU A 54 -7.89 -5.97 -17.17
CA LEU A 54 -7.09 -7.15 -16.87
C LEU A 54 -7.48 -7.75 -15.51
N PRO A 55 -7.61 -9.09 -15.41
CA PRO A 55 -8.20 -9.73 -14.23
C PRO A 55 -7.32 -9.66 -12.99
N ARG A 56 -5.98 -9.61 -13.14
CA ARG A 56 -5.05 -9.60 -12.01
C ARG A 56 -5.21 -8.31 -11.20
N GLY A 57 -5.66 -8.42 -9.97
CA GLY A 57 -5.83 -7.28 -9.06
C GLY A 57 -6.81 -6.21 -9.53
N GLY A 58 -7.79 -6.58 -10.41
CA GLY A 58 -8.72 -5.64 -10.99
C GLY A 58 -8.00 -4.51 -11.75
N GLY A 59 -7.03 -4.88 -12.62
CA GLY A 59 -6.16 -3.95 -13.33
C GLY A 59 -4.85 -3.65 -12.59
N TYR A 60 -4.19 -4.68 -12.06
CA TYR A 60 -2.86 -4.57 -11.43
C TYR A 60 -2.80 -3.55 -10.28
N TRP A 61 -3.92 -3.36 -9.57
CA TRP A 61 -4.03 -2.43 -8.42
C TRP A 61 -3.70 -0.96 -8.75
N ILE A 62 -3.74 -0.54 -10.03
CA ILE A 62 -3.46 0.85 -10.44
C ILE A 62 -4.42 1.85 -9.79
N TRP A 63 -5.61 1.40 -9.43
CA TRP A 63 -6.63 2.17 -8.72
C TRP A 63 -6.21 2.54 -7.28
N LYS A 64 -5.29 1.79 -6.66
CA LYS A 64 -4.94 1.98 -5.25
C LYS A 64 -4.32 3.37 -4.96
N PRO A 65 -3.19 3.77 -5.58
CA PRO A 65 -2.65 5.11 -5.36
C PRO A 65 -3.62 6.20 -5.79
N TYR A 66 -4.44 5.96 -6.82
CA TYR A 66 -5.45 6.91 -7.28
C TYR A 66 -6.53 7.17 -6.22
N ILE A 67 -7.15 6.12 -5.66
CA ILE A 67 -8.20 6.25 -4.63
C ILE A 67 -7.64 6.87 -3.35
N ILE A 68 -6.44 6.48 -2.94
CA ILE A 68 -5.76 7.07 -1.78
C ILE A 68 -5.56 8.57 -2.01
N ASN A 69 -5.04 8.98 -3.17
CA ASN A 69 -4.85 10.38 -3.51
C ASN A 69 -6.17 11.16 -3.48
N LYS A 70 -7.20 10.65 -4.18
CA LYS A 70 -8.52 11.29 -4.24
C LYS A 70 -9.21 11.42 -2.90
N HIS A 71 -9.01 10.46 -2.01
CA HIS A 71 -9.54 10.57 -0.64
C HIS A 71 -8.77 11.64 0.15
N MET A 72 -7.44 11.59 0.10
CA MET A 72 -6.60 12.54 0.84
C MET A 72 -6.76 13.99 0.36
N GLU A 73 -7.06 14.25 -0.90
CA GLU A 73 -7.37 15.61 -1.40
C GLU A 73 -8.54 16.26 -0.65
N LYS A 74 -9.48 15.45 -0.15
CA LYS A 74 -10.71 15.90 0.54
C LYS A 74 -10.56 15.95 2.07
N MET A 75 -9.45 15.46 2.62
CA MET A 75 -9.18 15.48 4.05
C MET A 75 -8.62 16.82 4.49
N ASN A 76 -8.79 17.15 5.77
CA ASN A 76 -8.12 18.28 6.38
C ASN A 76 -6.67 17.94 6.72
N ASP A 77 -5.81 18.95 6.82
CA ASP A 77 -4.45 18.75 7.31
C ASP A 77 -4.48 18.14 8.72
N ASP A 78 -3.50 17.30 9.01
CA ASP A 78 -3.34 16.48 10.22
C ASP A 78 -4.40 15.37 10.43
N ASP A 79 -5.40 15.22 9.55
CA ASP A 79 -6.22 14.02 9.54
C ASP A 79 -5.37 12.79 9.19
N ILE A 80 -5.74 11.63 9.74
CA ILE A 80 -5.03 10.37 9.50
C ILE A 80 -5.85 9.49 8.58
N LEU A 81 -5.23 9.01 7.50
CA LEU A 81 -5.77 8.02 6.60
C LEU A 81 -5.18 6.64 6.87
N ILE A 82 -6.04 5.64 6.98
CA ILE A 82 -5.67 4.23 6.98
C ILE A 82 -6.32 3.58 5.77
N TYR A 83 -5.48 3.00 4.90
CA TYR A 83 -5.93 2.15 3.80
C TYR A 83 -5.70 0.69 4.19
N LEU A 84 -6.72 -0.13 4.04
CA LEU A 84 -6.65 -1.58 4.17
C LEU A 84 -7.19 -2.25 2.89
N ASP A 85 -6.47 -3.23 2.35
CA ASP A 85 -7.07 -4.11 1.34
C ASP A 85 -8.32 -4.78 1.92
N ALA A 86 -9.36 -5.00 1.12
CA ALA A 86 -10.65 -5.53 1.57
C ALA A 86 -10.54 -6.87 2.32
N GLY A 87 -9.52 -7.67 1.99
CA GLY A 87 -9.23 -8.94 2.65
C GLY A 87 -8.55 -8.84 4.01
N CYS A 88 -8.22 -7.64 4.50
CA CYS A 88 -7.66 -7.47 5.84
C CYS A 88 -8.68 -7.77 6.94
N TYR A 89 -8.18 -8.07 8.14
CA TYR A 89 -8.96 -8.20 9.36
C TYR A 89 -8.50 -7.15 10.37
N ILE A 90 -9.44 -6.50 11.07
CA ILE A 90 -9.13 -5.57 12.15
C ILE A 90 -9.25 -6.31 13.48
N ASN A 91 -8.13 -6.55 14.14
CA ASN A 91 -8.10 -7.28 15.39
C ASN A 91 -8.42 -6.35 16.59
N PRO A 92 -9.54 -6.56 17.30
CA PRO A 92 -9.91 -5.71 18.45
C PRO A 92 -8.87 -5.68 19.56
N LYS A 93 -8.14 -6.78 19.75
CA LYS A 93 -7.10 -6.89 20.78
C LYS A 93 -5.86 -6.02 20.50
N GLY A 94 -5.66 -5.62 19.24
CA GLY A 94 -4.57 -4.75 18.82
C GLY A 94 -4.79 -3.25 19.08
N PHE A 95 -5.82 -2.85 19.85
CA PHE A 95 -6.18 -1.44 20.04
C PHE A 95 -5.05 -0.60 20.65
N ASN A 96 -4.26 -1.14 21.57
CA ASN A 96 -3.14 -0.39 22.13
C ASN A 96 -2.10 -0.06 21.07
N ARG A 97 -1.73 -1.03 20.21
CA ARG A 97 -0.79 -0.79 19.12
C ARG A 97 -1.38 0.17 18.06
N PHE A 98 -2.68 0.11 17.81
CA PHE A 98 -3.36 1.09 16.96
C PHE A 98 -3.17 2.53 17.49
N LYS A 99 -3.36 2.75 18.78
CA LYS A 99 -3.13 4.07 19.40
C LYS A 99 -1.67 4.52 19.24
N GLU A 100 -0.73 3.60 19.40
CA GLU A 100 0.70 3.91 19.21
C GLU A 100 0.98 4.35 17.78
N TYR A 101 0.42 3.69 16.74
CA TYR A 101 0.55 4.15 15.36
C TYR A 101 0.01 5.57 15.15
N ILE A 102 -1.15 5.86 15.74
CA ILE A 102 -1.75 7.20 15.66
C ILE A 102 -0.82 8.24 16.30
N GLU A 103 -0.27 7.95 17.48
CA GLU A 103 0.67 8.88 18.14
C GLU A 103 2.00 9.03 17.40
N ILE A 104 2.54 7.95 16.83
CA ILE A 104 3.72 8.01 15.95
C ILE A 104 3.46 8.96 14.78
N LEU A 105 2.32 8.82 14.08
CA LEU A 105 1.98 9.68 12.93
C LEU A 105 1.76 11.14 13.35
N LYS A 106 1.09 11.39 14.48
CA LYS A 106 0.85 12.76 14.97
C LYS A 106 2.14 13.48 15.28
N ASN A 107 3.12 12.79 15.86
CA ASN A 107 4.36 13.37 16.35
C ASN A 107 5.50 13.35 15.32
N SER A 108 5.28 12.78 14.13
CA SER A 108 6.29 12.68 13.07
C SER A 108 6.05 13.67 11.94
N ASN A 109 7.14 14.09 11.31
CA ASN A 109 7.14 14.88 10.07
C ASN A 109 7.15 13.99 8.82
N GLU A 110 7.55 12.70 8.93
CA GLU A 110 7.62 11.76 7.80
C GLU A 110 6.23 11.38 7.27
N ALA A 111 5.21 11.54 8.10
CA ALA A 111 3.79 11.48 7.74
C ALA A 111 3.27 10.14 7.14
N CYS A 112 4.09 9.08 7.13
CA CYS A 112 3.69 7.77 6.62
C CYS A 112 4.36 6.66 7.44
N ILE A 113 3.56 5.70 7.96
CA ILE A 113 4.07 4.43 8.49
C ILE A 113 4.08 3.39 7.37
N SER A 114 5.19 2.68 7.27
CA SER A 114 5.46 1.64 6.29
C SER A 114 5.89 0.36 6.98
N PHE A 115 5.24 -0.76 6.65
CA PHE A 115 5.59 -2.09 7.16
C PHE A 115 6.51 -2.80 6.18
N GLN A 116 7.68 -3.23 6.65
CA GLN A 116 8.73 -3.83 5.83
C GLN A 116 8.82 -5.34 6.07
N MET A 117 8.69 -6.10 5.00
CA MET A 117 8.84 -7.57 4.99
C MET A 117 10.32 -7.93 4.89
N SER A 118 11.01 -8.16 6.01
CA SER A 118 12.47 -8.43 6.05
C SER A 118 12.90 -9.60 5.14
N HIS A 119 12.02 -10.61 4.95
CA HIS A 119 12.31 -11.80 4.12
C HIS A 119 12.10 -11.61 2.62
N HIS A 120 11.48 -10.50 2.19
CA HIS A 120 11.18 -10.21 0.80
C HIS A 120 12.08 -9.09 0.27
N ILE A 121 13.37 -9.40 0.06
CA ILE A 121 14.36 -8.42 -0.41
C ILE A 121 13.88 -7.73 -1.69
N GLU A 122 13.94 -6.40 -1.73
CA GLU A 122 13.34 -5.54 -2.77
C GLU A 122 13.71 -5.96 -4.20
N LYS A 123 15.00 -6.17 -4.49
CA LYS A 123 15.47 -6.55 -5.84
C LYS A 123 14.94 -7.87 -6.36
N LYS A 124 14.39 -8.73 -5.48
CA LYS A 124 13.73 -9.98 -5.87
C LYS A 124 12.31 -9.78 -6.36
N TRP A 125 11.67 -8.66 -6.00
CA TRP A 125 10.24 -8.43 -6.15
C TRP A 125 9.90 -7.13 -6.86
N THR A 126 10.91 -6.42 -7.37
CA THR A 126 10.76 -5.14 -8.09
C THR A 126 11.58 -5.19 -9.36
N THR A 127 11.00 -4.80 -10.48
CA THR A 127 11.66 -4.85 -11.78
C THR A 127 12.75 -3.78 -11.91
N LYS A 128 13.74 -4.07 -12.75
CA LYS A 128 14.81 -3.12 -13.08
C LYS A 128 14.25 -1.82 -13.66
N GLU A 129 13.19 -1.89 -14.46
CA GLU A 129 12.53 -0.75 -15.07
C GLU A 129 11.94 0.23 -14.03
N ILE A 130 11.43 -0.30 -12.90
CA ILE A 130 10.97 0.54 -11.77
C ILE A 130 12.16 1.25 -11.12
N PHE A 131 13.26 0.55 -10.87
CA PHE A 131 14.48 1.15 -10.32
C PHE A 131 15.05 2.23 -11.25
N GLU A 132 15.13 1.95 -12.55
CA GLU A 132 15.58 2.92 -13.57
C GLU A 132 14.69 4.15 -13.60
N TYR A 133 13.36 3.98 -13.53
CA TYR A 133 12.41 5.09 -13.49
C TYR A 133 12.67 6.05 -12.31
N PHE A 134 13.00 5.50 -11.14
CA PHE A 134 13.30 6.29 -9.95
C PHE A 134 14.78 6.66 -9.80
N ASN A 135 15.60 6.45 -10.80
CA ASN A 135 17.06 6.69 -10.78
C ASN A 135 17.77 5.96 -9.62
N VAL A 136 17.24 4.81 -9.21
CA VAL A 136 17.90 3.92 -8.26
C VAL A 136 18.94 3.11 -9.02
N ASN A 137 20.22 3.36 -8.74
CA ASN A 137 21.29 2.67 -9.44
C ASN A 137 21.36 1.21 -9.02
N TYR A 138 21.12 0.33 -9.99
CA TYR A 138 21.09 -1.11 -9.80
C TYR A 138 22.51 -1.75 -9.74
N GLU A 139 23.52 -1.09 -10.28
CA GLU A 139 24.84 -1.67 -10.51
C GLU A 139 25.92 -1.21 -9.50
N THR A 140 25.71 -0.12 -8.79
CA THR A 140 26.72 0.46 -7.90
C THR A 140 26.22 0.68 -6.49
N GLY A 141 26.77 -0.06 -5.59
CA GLY A 141 26.30 -0.35 -4.26
C GLY A 141 26.53 0.70 -3.16
N SER A 142 26.26 2.00 -3.26
CA SER A 142 26.41 2.83 -2.06
C SER A 142 25.08 3.41 -1.53
N ILE A 143 24.34 4.18 -2.29
CA ILE A 143 23.04 4.71 -1.83
C ILE A 143 21.89 3.77 -2.21
N SER A 144 22.08 3.00 -3.29
CA SER A 144 21.09 2.03 -3.77
C SER A 144 20.97 0.77 -2.92
N ASN A 145 22.00 0.42 -2.14
CA ASN A 145 21.94 -0.78 -1.30
C ASN A 145 20.85 -0.74 -0.25
N ASP A 146 20.60 0.41 0.37
CA ASP A 146 19.53 0.56 1.36
C ASP A 146 18.13 0.34 0.74
N ILE A 147 17.99 0.51 -0.58
CA ILE A 147 16.73 0.23 -1.29
C ILE A 147 16.73 -1.21 -1.78
N LEU A 148 17.77 -1.65 -2.48
CA LEU A 148 17.80 -2.94 -3.18
C LEU A 148 17.89 -4.14 -2.25
N GLU A 149 18.67 -4.02 -1.17
CA GLU A 149 19.05 -5.13 -0.27
C GLU A 149 18.18 -5.18 1.00
N THR A 150 17.26 -4.27 1.18
CA THR A 150 16.30 -4.29 2.30
C THR A 150 14.99 -4.93 1.90
N GLY A 151 14.16 -5.31 2.88
CA GLY A 151 12.86 -5.92 2.64
C GLY A 151 11.91 -5.00 1.91
N GLN A 152 11.02 -5.54 1.09
CA GLN A 152 9.99 -4.80 0.39
C GLN A 152 8.94 -4.26 1.38
N ILE A 153 8.46 -3.04 1.17
CA ILE A 153 7.38 -2.44 1.95
C ILE A 153 6.03 -2.88 1.38
N ILE A 154 5.11 -3.30 2.26
CA ILE A 154 3.77 -3.74 1.84
C ILE A 154 2.90 -2.55 1.40
N ALA A 155 1.98 -2.81 0.47
CA ALA A 155 0.93 -1.88 0.05
C ALA A 155 -0.48 -2.30 0.55
N THR A 156 -0.58 -3.42 1.26
CA THR A 156 -1.84 -3.97 1.79
C THR A 156 -2.40 -3.13 2.93
N VAL A 157 -1.51 -2.59 3.78
CA VAL A 157 -1.83 -1.69 4.89
C VAL A 157 -0.99 -0.44 4.74
N LYS A 158 -1.63 0.72 4.61
CA LYS A 158 -0.94 2.02 4.52
C LYS A 158 -1.54 3.01 5.50
N MET A 159 -0.69 3.79 6.15
CA MET A 159 -1.12 4.79 7.12
C MET A 159 -0.42 6.11 6.84
N PHE A 160 -1.20 7.17 6.70
CA PHE A 160 -0.72 8.51 6.37
C PHE A 160 -1.31 9.56 7.31
N LYS A 161 -0.52 10.54 7.72
CA LYS A 161 -1.02 11.81 8.23
C LYS A 161 -1.08 12.79 7.06
N LYS A 162 -2.21 13.45 6.84
CA LYS A 162 -2.39 14.42 5.77
C LYS A 162 -1.48 15.63 5.98
N ASN A 163 -0.50 15.78 5.14
CA ASN A 163 0.37 16.96 5.03
C ASN A 163 1.08 16.97 3.67
N ALA A 164 1.93 17.96 3.41
CA ALA A 164 2.67 18.08 2.16
C ALA A 164 3.56 16.84 1.88
N ASN A 165 4.22 16.27 2.91
CA ASN A 165 5.11 15.12 2.74
C ASN A 165 4.34 13.87 2.30
N SER A 166 3.20 13.56 2.95
CA SER A 166 2.37 12.42 2.55
C SER A 166 1.78 12.59 1.16
N MET A 167 1.37 13.81 0.78
CA MET A 167 0.89 14.09 -0.58
C MET A 167 1.99 13.92 -1.63
N ASN A 168 3.25 14.29 -1.32
CA ASN A 168 4.39 14.04 -2.20
C ASN A 168 4.65 12.53 -2.38
N ILE A 169 4.57 11.74 -1.29
CA ILE A 169 4.72 10.28 -1.34
C ILE A 169 3.64 9.67 -2.26
N ILE A 170 2.39 10.06 -2.07
CA ILE A 170 1.27 9.52 -2.86
C ILE A 170 1.37 9.95 -4.32
N SER A 171 1.73 11.20 -4.59
CA SER A 171 1.98 11.68 -5.94
C SER A 171 3.12 10.91 -6.61
N ALA A 172 4.22 10.64 -5.91
CA ALA A 172 5.34 9.86 -6.43
C ALA A 172 4.95 8.39 -6.70
N TRP A 173 4.00 7.83 -5.93
CA TRP A 173 3.44 6.49 -6.19
C TRP A 173 2.50 6.49 -7.39
N LEU A 174 1.69 7.54 -7.56
CA LEU A 174 0.70 7.66 -8.63
C LEU A 174 1.30 8.09 -9.99
N ASN A 175 2.26 9.02 -10.00
CA ASN A 175 2.81 9.60 -11.24
C ASN A 175 3.35 8.58 -12.26
N PRO A 176 4.03 7.49 -11.86
CA PRO A 176 4.48 6.47 -12.81
C PRO A 176 3.35 5.90 -13.66
N LEU A 177 2.12 5.84 -13.13
CA LEU A 177 0.97 5.36 -13.87
C LEU A 177 0.65 6.24 -15.11
N TYR A 178 0.79 7.55 -14.98
CA TYR A 178 0.53 8.49 -16.08
C TYR A 178 1.68 8.60 -17.08
N GLN A 179 2.92 8.37 -16.63
CA GLN A 179 4.12 8.51 -17.45
C GLN A 179 4.53 7.20 -18.13
N ASN A 180 4.45 6.09 -17.42
CA ASN A 180 4.79 4.75 -17.91
C ASN A 180 3.93 3.68 -17.20
N PRO A 181 2.65 3.51 -17.59
CA PRO A 181 1.72 2.60 -16.91
C PRO A 181 2.17 1.13 -16.94
N GLN A 182 3.07 0.75 -17.85
CA GLN A 182 3.61 -0.60 -17.93
C GLN A 182 4.38 -1.01 -16.65
N LEU A 183 4.92 -0.06 -15.89
CA LEU A 183 5.60 -0.33 -14.63
C LEU A 183 4.71 -1.03 -13.60
N PHE A 184 3.38 -0.86 -13.70
CA PHE A 184 2.40 -1.52 -12.85
C PHE A 184 2.04 -2.94 -13.31
N THR A 185 2.48 -3.38 -14.49
CA THR A 185 2.02 -4.61 -15.12
C THR A 185 3.09 -5.71 -15.17
N ASP A 186 2.76 -6.85 -15.79
CA ASP A 186 3.74 -7.91 -16.09
C ASP A 186 4.53 -7.64 -17.37
N HIS A 187 4.43 -6.43 -17.94
CA HIS A 187 5.14 -6.05 -19.13
C HIS A 187 6.53 -5.49 -18.80
N TYR A 188 7.52 -6.37 -18.65
CA TYR A 188 8.92 -6.03 -18.40
C TYR A 188 9.85 -7.00 -19.15
N ASN A 189 11.10 -6.60 -19.36
CA ASN A 189 12.08 -7.44 -20.04
C ASN A 189 12.71 -8.44 -19.07
N LYS A 190 12.27 -9.70 -19.13
CA LYS A 190 12.76 -10.77 -18.26
C LYS A 190 14.27 -10.98 -18.31
N ASN A 191 14.88 -10.75 -19.48
CA ASN A 191 16.32 -10.95 -19.69
C ASN A 191 17.17 -9.81 -19.12
N LYS A 192 16.57 -8.71 -18.69
CA LYS A 192 17.27 -7.57 -18.07
C LYS A 192 17.19 -7.55 -16.56
N GLN A 193 16.40 -8.45 -15.97
CA GLN A 193 16.29 -8.53 -14.51
C GLN A 193 17.57 -9.16 -13.91
N CYS A 194 17.79 -8.93 -12.61
CA CYS A 194 18.92 -9.60 -11.93
C CYS A 194 18.66 -11.08 -11.74
N ASP A 195 19.73 -11.84 -11.54
CA ASP A 195 19.71 -13.31 -11.40
C ASP A 195 18.81 -13.80 -10.25
N VAL A 196 18.61 -12.96 -9.23
CA VAL A 196 17.77 -13.30 -8.06
C VAL A 196 16.34 -12.78 -8.16
N PHE A 197 15.96 -12.11 -9.25
CA PHE A 197 14.60 -11.60 -9.46
C PHE A 197 13.61 -12.76 -9.57
N ILE A 198 12.47 -12.63 -8.89
CA ILE A 198 11.42 -13.65 -8.83
C ILE A 198 10.19 -13.19 -9.61
N ASP A 199 9.62 -12.04 -9.24
CA ASP A 199 8.41 -11.50 -9.86
C ASP A 199 8.24 -10.01 -9.54
N ASN A 200 7.43 -9.30 -10.33
CA ASN A 200 6.98 -7.94 -10.04
C ASN A 200 5.76 -7.96 -9.11
N ARG A 201 5.77 -7.13 -8.09
CA ARG A 201 4.61 -6.94 -7.21
C ARG A 201 3.83 -5.65 -7.52
N HIS A 202 3.94 -5.15 -8.75
CA HIS A 202 3.10 -4.12 -9.34
C HIS A 202 3.05 -2.82 -8.53
N ASP A 203 1.87 -2.40 -8.09
CA ASP A 203 1.66 -1.21 -7.25
C ASP A 203 2.52 -1.24 -5.97
N GLN A 204 2.69 -2.41 -5.36
CA GLN A 204 3.50 -2.57 -4.16
C GLN A 204 4.98 -2.33 -4.43
N SER A 205 5.52 -2.79 -5.57
CA SER A 205 6.91 -2.55 -5.95
C SER A 205 7.20 -1.06 -6.07
N ILE A 206 6.32 -0.32 -6.73
CA ILE A 206 6.45 1.14 -6.86
C ILE A 206 6.29 1.83 -5.51
N CYS A 207 5.25 1.46 -4.73
CA CYS A 207 5.03 1.97 -3.39
C CYS A 207 6.25 1.78 -2.49
N SER A 208 6.86 0.59 -2.52
CA SER A 208 8.01 0.25 -1.70
C SER A 208 9.23 1.13 -2.01
N VAL A 209 9.58 1.26 -3.29
CA VAL A 209 10.69 2.12 -3.73
C VAL A 209 10.44 3.57 -3.31
N VAL A 210 9.22 4.09 -3.54
CA VAL A 210 8.84 5.45 -3.14
C VAL A 210 8.96 5.65 -1.64
N CYS A 211 8.42 4.73 -0.82
CA CYS A 211 8.49 4.86 0.64
C CYS A 211 9.93 4.91 1.16
N LYS A 212 10.84 4.15 0.55
CA LYS A 212 12.27 4.17 0.91
C LYS A 212 12.96 5.46 0.48
N LEU A 213 12.67 5.95 -0.73
CA LEU A 213 13.23 7.21 -1.25
C LEU A 213 12.79 8.42 -0.40
N TYR A 214 11.54 8.44 0.05
CA TYR A 214 10.98 9.50 0.88
C TYR A 214 11.21 9.30 2.38
N LYS A 215 11.95 8.24 2.78
CA LYS A 215 12.34 7.95 4.16
C LYS A 215 11.15 7.96 5.12
N THR A 216 10.12 7.16 4.80
CA THR A 216 8.96 6.99 5.68
C THR A 216 9.35 6.31 7.00
N ILE A 217 8.47 6.35 8.00
CA ILE A 217 8.65 5.62 9.26
C ILE A 217 8.53 4.12 8.96
N VAL A 218 9.66 3.42 8.97
CA VAL A 218 9.70 2.00 8.67
C VAL A 218 9.60 1.19 9.96
N LEU A 219 8.59 0.33 10.04
CA LEU A 219 8.42 -0.69 11.07
C LEU A 219 8.59 -2.07 10.43
N GLU A 220 8.95 -3.07 11.22
CA GLU A 220 8.86 -4.47 10.76
C GLU A 220 7.41 -4.80 10.37
N ASP A 221 7.23 -5.86 9.56
CA ASP A 221 5.89 -6.26 9.14
C ASP A 221 5.09 -6.81 10.33
N GLU A 222 4.22 -5.96 10.88
CA GLU A 222 3.28 -6.26 11.95
C GLU A 222 1.89 -6.67 11.42
N THR A 223 1.81 -7.10 10.15
CA THR A 223 0.52 -7.37 9.47
C THR A 223 0.37 -8.81 9.01
N TYR A 224 1.46 -9.59 8.92
CA TYR A 224 1.46 -10.98 8.52
C TYR A 224 2.36 -11.81 9.45
N PHE A 225 1.90 -13.00 9.83
CA PHE A 225 2.54 -13.83 10.85
C PHE A 225 2.69 -15.26 10.36
N SER A 226 3.90 -15.82 10.46
CA SER A 226 4.21 -17.19 10.05
C SER A 226 3.39 -18.23 10.81
N ASP A 227 3.13 -17.97 12.08
CA ASP A 227 2.41 -18.86 12.99
C ASP A 227 0.87 -18.71 12.85
N GLY A 228 0.44 -17.88 11.90
CA GLY A 228 -0.96 -17.63 11.60
C GLY A 228 -1.58 -16.52 12.43
N PHE A 229 -2.82 -16.20 12.06
CA PHE A 229 -3.60 -15.16 12.73
C PHE A 229 -4.28 -15.71 13.98
N GLY A 230 -4.26 -14.94 15.07
CA GLY A 230 -4.77 -15.34 16.38
C GLY A 230 -3.73 -15.96 17.31
N CYS A 231 -2.48 -16.14 16.87
CA CYS A 231 -1.36 -16.55 17.73
C CYS A 231 -0.97 -15.44 18.71
N GLU A 232 -0.15 -15.77 19.71
CA GLU A 232 0.28 -14.84 20.78
C GLU A 232 0.95 -13.58 20.23
N GLU A 233 1.70 -13.70 19.13
CA GLU A 233 2.33 -12.55 18.47
C GLU A 233 1.29 -11.70 17.76
N SER A 234 0.48 -12.29 16.88
CA SER A 234 -0.43 -11.55 16.00
C SER A 234 -1.54 -10.80 16.76
N ILE A 235 -1.97 -11.30 17.94
CA ILE A 235 -3.03 -10.63 18.71
C ILE A 235 -2.65 -9.26 19.25
N LYS A 236 -1.36 -8.92 19.28
CA LYS A 236 -0.87 -7.60 19.72
C LYS A 236 -1.12 -6.50 18.68
N TYR A 237 -1.33 -6.86 17.40
CA TYR A 237 -1.36 -5.95 16.28
C TYR A 237 -2.76 -5.77 15.69
N PRO A 238 -3.13 -4.54 15.28
CA PRO A 238 -4.51 -4.20 14.91
C PRO A 238 -4.91 -4.66 13.51
N PHE A 239 -3.98 -4.76 12.56
CA PHE A 239 -4.30 -5.01 11.15
C PHE A 239 -3.63 -6.28 10.65
N TRP A 240 -4.45 -7.25 10.24
CA TRP A 240 -3.96 -8.50 9.69
C TRP A 240 -4.20 -8.58 8.19
N ALA A 241 -3.14 -8.80 7.43
CA ALA A 241 -3.18 -9.04 5.97
C ALA A 241 -3.70 -10.47 5.68
N ALA A 242 -4.89 -10.79 6.18
CA ALA A 242 -5.44 -12.15 6.25
C ALA A 242 -5.94 -12.70 4.91
N ARG A 243 -6.05 -11.85 3.87
CA ARG A 243 -6.51 -12.22 2.52
C ARG A 243 -7.87 -12.92 2.51
N ILE A 244 -8.78 -12.51 3.41
CA ILE A 244 -10.14 -13.03 3.48
C ILE A 244 -10.85 -12.67 2.17
N ARG A 245 -11.55 -13.66 1.61
CA ARG A 245 -12.42 -13.49 0.45
C ARG A 245 -13.74 -14.21 0.72
N LEU A 246 -14.86 -13.49 0.64
CA LEU A 246 -16.21 -13.97 0.85
C LEU A 246 -16.98 -13.97 -0.47
#